data_db8944cfc3e54dab33bb3ff3b2aac166
#
_entry.id   db8944cfc3e54dab33bb3ff3b2aac166
#
_cell.length_a   1.000
_cell.length_b   1.000
_cell.length_c   1.000
_cell.angle_alpha   90.00
_cell.angle_beta   90.00
_cell.angle_gamma   90.00
#
_symmetry.space_group_name_H-M   'P 1'
#
loop_
_entity.id
_entity.type
_entity.pdbx_description
1 polymer ?
#
loop_
_entity_poly.entity_id
_entity_poly.type
_entity_poly.pdbx_seq_one_letter_code
_entity_poly.pdbx_strand_id
1 'polypeptide(L)'
;MGTHIHHLDPVSLKKIVWSVGYQDVIAIGKLFTEGKIYSSRVVALAGPQVKTPRSLRTRVGASTDDFAQGELKDGDNRLISGSVFGGHNAQGPVAFLSRTGNQVTALCEGHKRELLGYISPGVNRFSVLNIYLSKLMPGKRFNFTTTTNGSERAMVPVGAYEEVMPLDILPTQLLRALIVGDTDSATALGALELVEEDLALCTFVCPGKYEYLSLIHI
;
A
#
# COMPACT_ATOMS: atom_id res chain seq x y z
N MET A 1 9.89 7.33 1.52
CA MET A 1 10.93 8.29 1.08
C MET A 1 10.41 9.73 1.03
N GLY A 2 9.18 9.95 0.65
CA GLY A 2 8.52 11.26 0.60
C GLY A 2 8.63 12.06 1.90
N THR A 3 8.38 11.43 3.05
CA THR A 3 8.48 12.06 4.36
C THR A 3 9.87 12.68 4.63
N HIS A 4 10.96 12.01 4.23
CA HIS A 4 12.31 12.57 4.41
C HIS A 4 12.54 13.78 3.50
N ILE A 5 12.04 13.72 2.26
CA ILE A 5 12.16 14.82 1.29
C ILE A 5 11.36 16.01 1.80
N HIS A 6 10.13 15.79 2.29
CA HIS A 6 9.29 16.85 2.87
C HIS A 6 10.02 17.64 3.97
N HIS A 7 10.68 16.95 4.92
CA HIS A 7 11.34 17.62 6.03
C HIS A 7 12.73 18.20 5.70
N LEU A 8 13.44 17.62 4.74
CA LEU A 8 14.82 18.05 4.44
C LEU A 8 14.87 19.07 3.30
N ASP A 9 14.08 18.88 2.27
CA ASP A 9 14.16 19.66 1.05
C ASP A 9 12.90 19.47 0.16
N PRO A 10 11.76 20.05 0.57
CA PRO A 10 10.46 19.80 -0.04
C PRO A 10 10.43 20.12 -1.54
N VAL A 11 9.66 19.31 -2.27
CA VAL A 11 9.42 19.50 -3.71
C VAL A 11 8.43 20.64 -3.96
N SER A 12 8.43 21.20 -5.17
CA SER A 12 7.53 22.25 -5.60
C SER A 12 7.37 22.23 -7.11
N LEU A 13 6.50 23.09 -7.67
CA LEU A 13 6.37 23.26 -9.13
C LEU A 13 7.70 23.54 -9.85
N LYS A 14 8.69 24.13 -9.16
CA LYS A 14 10.00 24.48 -9.70
C LYS A 14 11.11 23.54 -9.28
N LYS A 15 10.83 22.57 -8.42
CA LYS A 15 11.85 21.72 -7.82
C LYS A 15 11.44 20.25 -7.88
N ILE A 16 12.24 19.45 -8.54
CA ILE A 16 12.07 18.00 -8.69
C ILE A 16 13.17 17.30 -7.91
N VAL A 17 12.80 16.27 -7.13
CA VAL A 17 13.72 15.41 -6.41
C VAL A 17 13.60 13.99 -6.93
N TRP A 18 14.74 13.36 -7.24
CA TRP A 18 14.79 11.98 -7.66
C TRP A 18 15.18 11.07 -6.51
N SER A 19 14.46 9.97 -6.33
CA SER A 19 14.80 8.93 -5.35
C SER A 19 15.18 7.64 -6.06
N VAL A 20 16.20 6.94 -5.53
CA VAL A 20 16.69 5.67 -6.08
C VAL A 20 16.68 4.62 -4.97
N GLY A 21 16.05 3.48 -5.21
CA GLY A 21 16.02 2.37 -4.26
C GLY A 21 17.40 1.70 -4.12
N TYR A 22 17.67 1.12 -2.96
CA TYR A 22 18.97 0.50 -2.67
C TYR A 22 19.35 -0.62 -3.66
N GLN A 23 18.40 -1.42 -4.15
CA GLN A 23 18.67 -2.46 -5.13
C GLN A 23 19.00 -1.87 -6.52
N ASP A 24 18.46 -0.70 -6.84
CA ASP A 24 18.80 0.01 -8.07
C ASP A 24 20.18 0.66 -7.98
N VAL A 25 20.59 1.15 -6.81
CA VAL A 25 21.97 1.62 -6.57
C VAL A 25 22.96 0.48 -6.78
N ILE A 26 22.66 -0.74 -6.27
CA ILE A 26 23.50 -1.92 -6.53
C ILE A 26 23.55 -2.24 -8.02
N ALA A 27 22.42 -2.17 -8.72
CA ALA A 27 22.35 -2.46 -10.15
C ALA A 27 23.17 -1.43 -10.98
N ILE A 28 23.11 -0.15 -10.63
CA ILE A 28 23.91 0.91 -11.22
C ILE A 28 25.40 0.66 -10.97
N GLY A 29 25.78 0.38 -9.71
CA GLY A 29 27.18 0.06 -9.36
C GLY A 29 27.74 -1.10 -10.18
N LYS A 30 26.95 -2.19 -10.32
CA LYS A 30 27.35 -3.35 -11.12
C LYS A 30 27.46 -3.05 -12.63
N LEU A 31 26.58 -2.19 -13.14
CA LEU A 31 26.69 -1.75 -14.54
C LEU A 31 28.03 -1.07 -14.81
N PHE A 32 28.48 -0.18 -13.91
CA PHE A 32 29.75 0.52 -14.06
C PHE A 32 30.98 -0.37 -13.80
N THR A 33 30.90 -1.35 -12.91
CA THR A 33 32.03 -2.23 -12.57
C THR A 33 32.16 -3.42 -13.49
N GLU A 34 31.05 -4.00 -13.96
CA GLU A 34 31.03 -5.26 -14.72
C GLU A 34 30.64 -5.05 -16.20
N GLY A 35 30.14 -3.86 -16.56
CA GLY A 35 29.65 -3.56 -17.92
C GLY A 35 28.40 -4.33 -18.32
N LYS A 36 27.67 -4.91 -17.36
CA LYS A 36 26.49 -5.75 -17.60
C LYS A 36 25.28 -5.25 -16.83
N ILE A 37 24.10 -5.37 -17.47
CA ILE A 37 22.82 -5.05 -16.80
C ILE A 37 22.56 -6.09 -15.70
N TYR A 38 22.45 -5.59 -14.47
CA TYR A 38 22.14 -6.43 -13.31
C TYR A 38 20.62 -6.50 -13.10
N SER A 39 20.02 -7.62 -13.49
CA SER A 39 18.58 -7.86 -13.42
C SER A 39 18.13 -8.59 -12.15
N SER A 40 19.07 -9.07 -11.32
CA SER A 40 18.73 -9.83 -10.12
C SER A 40 18.09 -8.92 -9.06
N ARG A 41 17.03 -9.42 -8.42
CA ARG A 41 16.29 -8.77 -7.33
C ARG A 41 16.13 -9.74 -6.16
N VAL A 42 16.15 -9.21 -4.96
CA VAL A 42 15.69 -9.91 -3.75
C VAL A 42 14.31 -9.37 -3.41
N VAL A 43 13.33 -10.27 -3.35
CA VAL A 43 11.92 -9.94 -3.18
C VAL A 43 11.37 -10.74 -2.01
N ALA A 44 10.61 -10.12 -1.13
CA ALA A 44 9.91 -10.80 -0.06
C ALA A 44 8.61 -11.42 -0.59
N LEU A 45 8.41 -12.72 -0.42
CA LEU A 45 7.12 -13.36 -0.58
C LEU A 45 6.41 -13.35 0.77
N ALA A 46 5.30 -12.63 0.88
CA ALA A 46 4.64 -12.36 2.15
C ALA A 46 3.11 -12.37 2.03
N GLY A 47 2.45 -12.25 3.15
CA GLY A 47 0.99 -12.18 3.24
C GLY A 47 0.36 -13.37 3.94
N PRO A 48 -0.89 -13.23 4.41
CA PRO A 48 -1.58 -14.26 5.18
C PRO A 48 -1.86 -15.54 4.39
N GLN A 49 -1.87 -15.47 3.06
CA GLN A 49 -2.10 -16.61 2.18
C GLN A 49 -0.81 -17.35 1.76
N VAL A 50 0.36 -16.83 2.10
CA VAL A 50 1.61 -17.52 1.84
C VAL A 50 1.85 -18.61 2.90
N LYS A 51 2.17 -19.85 2.47
CA LYS A 51 2.45 -20.96 3.37
C LYS A 51 3.74 -20.73 4.16
N THR A 52 4.79 -20.29 3.48
CA THR A 52 6.12 -20.08 4.07
C THR A 52 6.67 -18.72 3.62
N PRO A 53 6.38 -17.63 4.37
CA PRO A 53 6.92 -16.30 4.05
C PRO A 53 8.45 -16.30 4.11
N ARG A 54 9.09 -15.79 3.05
CA ARG A 54 10.54 -15.72 2.93
C ARG A 54 11.01 -14.75 1.87
N SER A 55 12.29 -14.41 1.89
CA SER A 55 12.93 -13.68 0.81
C SER A 55 13.40 -14.62 -0.30
N LEU A 56 13.16 -14.25 -1.54
CA LEU A 56 13.52 -14.98 -2.75
C LEU A 56 14.43 -14.12 -3.63
N ARG A 57 15.40 -14.77 -4.29
CA ARG A 57 16.19 -14.11 -5.34
C ARG A 57 15.57 -14.43 -6.69
N THR A 58 15.24 -13.39 -7.44
CA THR A 58 14.58 -13.47 -8.73
C THR A 58 15.11 -12.40 -9.69
N ARG A 59 14.37 -12.09 -10.73
CA ARG A 59 14.69 -11.06 -11.73
C ARG A 59 13.62 -9.97 -11.73
N VAL A 60 13.99 -8.78 -12.16
CA VAL A 60 13.03 -7.73 -12.50
C VAL A 60 12.06 -8.24 -13.57
N GLY A 61 10.76 -8.01 -13.40
CA GLY A 61 9.74 -8.48 -14.33
C GLY A 61 9.48 -9.99 -14.30
N ALA A 62 9.90 -10.71 -13.25
CA ALA A 62 9.55 -12.12 -13.09
C ALA A 62 8.05 -12.31 -12.91
N SER A 63 7.51 -13.43 -13.42
CA SER A 63 6.11 -13.78 -13.27
C SER A 63 5.72 -13.97 -11.81
N THR A 64 4.66 -13.32 -11.38
CA THR A 64 4.10 -13.50 -10.04
C THR A 64 3.41 -14.86 -9.89
N ASP A 65 2.94 -15.43 -10.98
CA ASP A 65 2.36 -16.79 -10.98
C ASP A 65 3.42 -17.84 -10.65
N ASP A 66 4.67 -17.67 -11.12
CA ASP A 66 5.77 -18.55 -10.77
C ASP A 66 6.08 -18.50 -9.26
N PHE A 67 5.95 -17.32 -8.64
CA PHE A 67 6.08 -17.18 -7.18
C PHE A 67 4.95 -17.86 -6.41
N ALA A 68 3.76 -17.88 -6.99
CA ALA A 68 2.56 -18.41 -6.36
C ALA A 68 2.47 -19.94 -6.40
N GLN A 69 3.13 -20.55 -7.38
CA GLN A 69 3.00 -21.98 -7.65
C GLN A 69 3.40 -22.84 -6.44
N GLY A 70 2.42 -23.52 -5.84
CA GLY A 70 2.61 -24.38 -4.67
C GLY A 70 2.85 -23.66 -3.34
N GLU A 71 2.99 -22.33 -3.33
CA GLU A 71 3.34 -21.53 -2.17
C GLU A 71 2.12 -20.94 -1.44
N LEU A 72 0.97 -20.92 -2.09
CA LEU A 72 -0.24 -20.33 -1.52
C LEU A 72 -1.10 -21.38 -0.82
N LYS A 73 -1.83 -20.92 0.20
CA LYS A 73 -2.93 -21.67 0.81
C LYS A 73 -4.09 -21.78 -0.16
N ASP A 74 -4.95 -22.79 0.06
CA ASP A 74 -6.13 -23.01 -0.76
C ASP A 74 -7.11 -21.82 -0.63
N GLY A 75 -7.78 -21.51 -1.74
CA GLY A 75 -8.78 -20.44 -1.83
C GLY A 75 -8.55 -19.50 -3.00
N ASP A 76 -9.45 -18.55 -3.13
CA ASP A 76 -9.32 -17.47 -4.11
C ASP A 76 -8.36 -16.42 -3.57
N ASN A 77 -7.21 -16.29 -4.19
CA ASN A 77 -6.11 -15.48 -3.70
C ASN A 77 -5.80 -14.35 -4.68
N ARG A 78 -5.61 -13.14 -4.16
CA ARG A 78 -5.09 -11.99 -4.88
C ARG A 78 -3.58 -11.89 -4.69
N LEU A 79 -2.85 -11.83 -5.79
CA LEU A 79 -1.42 -11.51 -5.80
C LEU A 79 -1.23 -10.02 -6.06
N ILE A 80 -0.36 -9.41 -5.27
CA ILE A 80 -0.04 -8.00 -5.32
C ILE A 80 1.47 -7.88 -5.54
N SER A 81 1.88 -7.19 -6.59
CA SER A 81 3.26 -6.76 -6.77
C SER A 81 3.51 -5.51 -5.94
N GLY A 82 4.19 -5.67 -4.82
CA GLY A 82 4.36 -4.65 -3.80
C GLY A 82 3.71 -5.02 -2.47
N SER A 83 3.59 -4.04 -1.58
CA SER A 83 2.90 -4.17 -0.30
C SER A 83 1.39 -4.01 -0.46
N VAL A 84 0.63 -4.25 0.60
CA VAL A 84 -0.82 -3.99 0.63
C VAL A 84 -1.15 -2.49 0.54
N PHE A 85 -0.18 -1.62 0.81
CA PHE A 85 -0.37 -0.17 0.84
C PHE A 85 0.08 0.54 -0.45
N GLY A 86 1.03 -0.01 -1.19
CA GLY A 86 1.58 0.66 -2.38
C GLY A 86 1.81 -0.32 -3.54
N GLY A 87 1.19 -1.49 -3.49
CA GLY A 87 1.27 -2.47 -4.56
C GLY A 87 0.07 -2.42 -5.49
N HIS A 88 0.21 -3.03 -6.66
CA HIS A 88 -0.86 -3.20 -7.62
C HIS A 88 -1.20 -4.67 -7.83
N ASN A 89 -2.40 -4.93 -8.30
CA ASN A 89 -2.82 -6.29 -8.66
C ASN A 89 -1.90 -6.87 -9.73
N ALA A 90 -1.35 -8.04 -9.45
CA ALA A 90 -0.40 -8.74 -10.31
C ALA A 90 -0.94 -10.11 -10.73
N GLN A 91 -2.06 -10.09 -11.44
CA GLN A 91 -2.74 -11.29 -11.96
C GLN A 91 -3.10 -11.11 -13.44
N GLY A 92 -3.25 -12.22 -14.17
CA GLY A 92 -3.59 -12.22 -15.58
C GLY A 92 -2.51 -11.53 -16.44
N PRO A 93 -2.88 -10.60 -17.34
CA PRO A 93 -1.93 -9.94 -18.25
C PRO A 93 -0.83 -9.13 -17.54
N VAL A 94 -1.07 -8.71 -16.29
CA VAL A 94 -0.15 -7.91 -15.47
C VAL A 94 0.53 -8.74 -14.36
N ALA A 95 0.53 -10.06 -14.48
CA ALA A 95 1.12 -11.00 -13.53
C ALA A 95 2.66 -10.96 -13.48
N PHE A 96 3.23 -9.77 -13.30
CA PHE A 96 4.67 -9.56 -13.28
C PHE A 96 5.11 -8.66 -12.13
N LEU A 97 6.31 -8.95 -11.63
CA LEU A 97 6.94 -8.10 -10.62
C LEU A 97 7.25 -6.72 -11.20
N SER A 98 6.76 -5.68 -10.55
CA SER A 98 7.05 -4.30 -10.95
C SER A 98 8.53 -3.95 -10.77
N ARG A 99 8.99 -2.94 -11.51
CA ARG A 99 10.37 -2.44 -11.42
C ARG A 99 10.76 -2.02 -10.00
N THR A 100 9.85 -1.38 -9.29
CA THR A 100 10.08 -0.86 -7.93
C THR A 100 9.66 -1.87 -6.84
N GLY A 101 8.96 -2.95 -7.20
CA GLY A 101 8.46 -3.94 -6.25
C GLY A 101 9.58 -4.76 -5.61
N ASN A 102 9.66 -4.69 -4.28
CA ASN A 102 10.57 -5.50 -3.46
C ASN A 102 9.83 -6.57 -2.66
N GLN A 103 8.54 -6.74 -2.93
CA GLN A 103 7.65 -7.65 -2.24
C GLN A 103 6.58 -8.18 -3.20
N VAL A 104 6.18 -9.42 -3.00
CA VAL A 104 4.95 -10.00 -3.55
C VAL A 104 4.08 -10.39 -2.36
N THR A 105 2.87 -9.86 -2.33
CA THR A 105 1.92 -10.08 -1.23
C THR A 105 0.74 -10.90 -1.71
N ALA A 106 0.34 -11.92 -0.94
CA ALA A 106 -0.85 -12.72 -1.22
C ALA A 106 -1.91 -12.52 -0.16
N LEU A 107 -3.11 -12.08 -0.57
CA LEU A 107 -4.30 -11.94 0.25
C LEU A 107 -5.40 -12.87 -0.25
N CYS A 108 -6.30 -13.30 0.65
CA CYS A 108 -7.53 -13.96 0.26
C CYS A 108 -8.54 -12.94 -0.26
N GLU A 109 -9.25 -13.27 -1.34
CA GLU A 109 -10.35 -12.45 -1.83
C GLU A 109 -11.50 -12.39 -0.83
N GLY A 110 -11.98 -11.20 -0.58
CA GLY A 110 -12.96 -10.90 0.46
C GLY A 110 -14.41 -11.05 0.01
N HIS A 111 -14.79 -12.18 -0.56
CA HIS A 111 -16.17 -12.41 -1.05
C HIS A 111 -17.17 -12.71 0.08
N LYS A 112 -16.70 -13.17 1.24
CA LYS A 112 -17.59 -13.56 2.35
C LYS A 112 -18.11 -12.33 3.10
N ARG A 113 -19.42 -12.20 3.15
CA ARG A 113 -20.10 -11.22 4.02
C ARG A 113 -20.62 -11.93 5.26
N GLU A 114 -20.31 -11.39 6.44
CA GLU A 114 -20.82 -11.92 7.70
C GLU A 114 -22.19 -11.32 8.02
N LEU A 115 -23.17 -12.20 8.24
CA LEU A 115 -24.49 -11.79 8.71
C LEU A 115 -24.36 -11.22 10.14
N LEU A 116 -24.99 -10.05 10.39
CA LEU A 116 -25.00 -9.36 11.70
C LEU A 116 -23.59 -9.11 12.27
N GLY A 117 -22.59 -8.98 11.40
CA GLY A 117 -21.19 -8.78 11.78
C GLY A 117 -20.93 -7.56 12.68
N TYR A 118 -21.83 -6.57 12.69
CA TYR A 118 -21.74 -5.39 13.56
C TYR A 118 -22.05 -5.70 15.05
N ILE A 119 -22.73 -6.81 15.37
CA ILE A 119 -23.01 -7.26 16.76
C ILE A 119 -21.90 -8.18 17.27
N SER A 120 -21.04 -8.67 16.39
CA SER A 120 -19.98 -9.62 16.74
C SER A 120 -18.98 -8.99 17.73
N PRO A 121 -18.59 -9.71 18.80
CA PRO A 121 -17.53 -9.28 19.73
C PRO A 121 -16.18 -9.02 19.05
N GLY A 122 -15.98 -9.56 17.84
CA GLY A 122 -14.85 -9.25 16.98
C GLY A 122 -13.50 -9.76 17.47
N VAL A 123 -13.44 -10.94 18.08
CA VAL A 123 -12.17 -11.53 18.56
C VAL A 123 -11.12 -11.64 17.45
N ASN A 124 -11.54 -11.89 16.21
CA ASN A 124 -10.67 -12.01 15.03
C ASN A 124 -10.78 -10.82 14.07
N ARG A 125 -11.34 -9.70 14.52
CA ARG A 125 -11.50 -8.49 13.71
C ARG A 125 -10.53 -7.43 14.16
N PHE A 126 -10.03 -6.67 13.18
CA PHE A 126 -9.27 -5.45 13.39
C PHE A 126 -10.19 -4.24 13.33
N SER A 127 -9.93 -3.25 14.17
CA SER A 127 -10.50 -1.91 14.06
C SER A 127 -9.50 -0.87 14.48
N VAL A 128 -9.41 0.22 13.73
CA VAL A 128 -8.60 1.39 14.07
C VAL A 128 -9.09 2.00 15.40
N LEU A 129 -10.40 2.05 15.61
CA LEU A 129 -11.02 2.60 16.84
C LEU A 129 -10.96 1.67 18.06
N ASN A 130 -10.33 0.51 17.92
CA ASN A 130 -10.17 -0.45 19.03
C ASN A 130 -11.48 -0.88 19.71
N ILE A 131 -12.57 -1.04 18.97
CA ILE A 131 -13.91 -1.35 19.48
C ILE A 131 -14.14 -2.85 19.70
N TYR A 132 -13.25 -3.72 19.23
CA TYR A 132 -13.39 -5.17 19.31
C TYR A 132 -12.60 -5.78 20.48
N LEU A 133 -13.00 -6.96 20.93
CA LEU A 133 -12.30 -7.73 21.96
C LEU A 133 -10.86 -8.11 21.54
N SER A 134 -10.57 -8.13 20.24
CA SER A 134 -9.20 -8.34 19.72
C SER A 134 -8.18 -7.33 20.27
N LYS A 135 -8.62 -6.13 20.71
CA LYS A 135 -7.77 -5.15 21.40
C LYS A 135 -7.12 -5.68 22.66
N LEU A 136 -7.79 -6.59 23.37
CA LEU A 136 -7.28 -7.19 24.62
C LEU A 136 -6.17 -8.22 24.37
N MET A 137 -5.86 -8.52 23.10
CA MET A 137 -4.84 -9.49 22.70
C MET A 137 -3.65 -8.77 22.05
N PRO A 138 -2.69 -8.23 22.82
CA PRO A 138 -1.52 -7.53 22.25
C PRO A 138 -0.70 -8.52 21.41
N GLY A 139 -0.21 -8.04 20.25
CA GLY A 139 0.58 -8.85 19.31
C GLY A 139 -0.23 -9.79 18.43
N LYS A 140 -1.57 -9.80 18.51
CA LYS A 140 -2.41 -10.59 17.61
C LYS A 140 -2.22 -10.14 16.16
N ARG A 141 -1.94 -11.09 15.27
CA ARG A 141 -1.91 -10.88 13.83
C ARG A 141 -3.26 -11.18 13.21
N PHE A 142 -3.65 -10.39 12.24
CA PHE A 142 -4.94 -10.52 11.56
C PHE A 142 -4.72 -11.03 10.13
N ASN A 143 -5.57 -11.95 9.69
CA ASN A 143 -5.60 -12.39 8.31
C ASN A 143 -6.47 -11.41 7.52
N PHE A 144 -5.87 -10.32 7.06
CA PHE A 144 -6.55 -9.37 6.20
C PHE A 144 -6.93 -10.01 4.86
N THR A 145 -8.05 -9.56 4.33
CA THR A 145 -8.58 -9.93 3.01
C THR A 145 -8.76 -8.67 2.18
N THR A 146 -9.20 -8.80 0.94
CA THR A 146 -9.44 -7.65 0.05
C THR A 146 -10.78 -6.93 0.34
N THR A 147 -11.56 -7.40 1.32
CA THR A 147 -12.85 -6.75 1.65
C THR A 147 -12.66 -5.41 2.35
N THR A 148 -13.40 -4.42 1.95
CA THR A 148 -13.49 -3.11 2.63
C THR A 148 -14.33 -3.15 3.90
N ASN A 149 -15.02 -4.28 4.19
CA ASN A 149 -15.91 -4.47 5.34
C ASN A 149 -17.03 -3.41 5.45
N GLY A 150 -17.51 -2.91 4.33
CA GLY A 150 -18.59 -1.94 4.29
C GLY A 150 -18.79 -1.35 2.89
N SER A 151 -19.84 -0.55 2.73
CA SER A 151 -20.10 0.23 1.53
C SER A 151 -19.44 1.61 1.61
N GLU A 152 -19.26 2.25 0.49
CA GLU A 152 -18.82 3.64 0.41
C GLU A 152 -19.81 4.58 1.10
N ARG A 153 -19.30 5.59 1.76
CA ARG A 153 -20.03 6.61 2.52
C ARG A 153 -19.38 7.97 2.31
N ALA A 154 -20.10 9.02 2.65
CA ALA A 154 -19.51 10.36 2.64
C ALA A 154 -18.30 10.46 3.58
N MET A 155 -17.32 11.24 3.18
CA MET A 155 -16.15 11.56 4.01
C MET A 155 -16.59 12.32 5.27
N VAL A 156 -16.18 11.83 6.44
CA VAL A 156 -16.44 12.46 7.73
C VAL A 156 -15.11 12.85 8.38
N PRO A 157 -14.89 14.14 8.72
CA PRO A 157 -13.66 14.62 9.34
C PRO A 157 -13.66 14.29 10.84
N VAL A 158 -13.18 13.10 11.19
CA VAL A 158 -13.13 12.60 12.58
C VAL A 158 -11.71 12.55 13.15
N GLY A 159 -10.74 13.17 12.50
CA GLY A 159 -9.35 13.21 12.92
C GLY A 159 -8.54 11.94 12.58
N ALA A 160 -9.14 10.97 11.90
CA ALA A 160 -8.47 9.70 11.58
C ALA A 160 -7.30 9.85 10.60
N TYR A 161 -7.34 10.83 9.72
CA TYR A 161 -6.28 11.08 8.74
C TYR A 161 -5.08 11.78 9.36
N GLU A 162 -5.33 12.70 10.29
CA GLU A 162 -4.29 13.41 11.04
C GLU A 162 -3.44 12.47 11.88
N GLU A 163 -4.03 11.38 12.38
CA GLU A 163 -3.31 10.37 13.19
C GLU A 163 -2.32 9.54 12.36
N VAL A 164 -2.53 9.42 11.05
CA VAL A 164 -1.74 8.53 10.20
C VAL A 164 -0.91 9.25 9.15
N MET A 165 -1.14 10.54 8.92
CA MET A 165 -0.38 11.32 7.95
C MET A 165 1.04 11.60 8.47
N PRO A 166 2.09 11.13 7.78
CA PRO A 166 3.46 11.32 8.25
C PRO A 166 4.08 12.68 7.88
N LEU A 167 3.41 13.44 7.00
CA LEU A 167 3.83 14.77 6.55
C LEU A 167 3.15 15.85 7.38
N ASP A 168 3.80 17.00 7.54
CA ASP A 168 3.24 18.17 8.23
C ASP A 168 2.32 18.97 7.28
N ILE A 169 1.21 18.37 6.93
CA ILE A 169 0.15 18.93 6.06
C ILE A 169 -1.22 18.75 6.73
N LEU A 170 -2.24 19.37 6.17
CA LEU A 170 -3.63 19.25 6.64
C LEU A 170 -4.37 18.17 5.84
N PRO A 171 -4.31 16.88 6.23
CA PRO A 171 -4.77 15.79 5.36
C PRO A 171 -6.28 15.81 5.11
N THR A 172 -7.11 16.14 6.08
CA THR A 172 -8.56 16.23 5.88
C THR A 172 -8.94 17.24 4.80
N GLN A 173 -8.36 18.44 4.84
CA GLN A 173 -8.61 19.50 3.88
C GLN A 173 -8.08 19.13 2.49
N LEU A 174 -6.87 18.58 2.44
CA LEU A 174 -6.24 18.13 1.21
C LEU A 174 -7.06 17.03 0.53
N LEU A 175 -7.45 15.99 1.26
CA LEU A 175 -8.24 14.88 0.70
C LEU A 175 -9.61 15.35 0.21
N ARG A 176 -10.21 16.35 0.86
CA ARG A 176 -11.46 16.98 0.37
C ARG A 176 -11.25 17.74 -0.92
N ALA A 177 -10.17 18.51 -1.05
CA ALA A 177 -9.83 19.19 -2.29
C ALA A 177 -9.62 18.19 -3.44
N LEU A 178 -8.91 17.09 -3.19
CA LEU A 178 -8.71 16.02 -4.16
C LEU A 178 -10.03 15.35 -4.60
N ILE A 179 -10.95 15.07 -3.65
CA ILE A 179 -12.25 14.46 -3.98
C ILE A 179 -13.11 15.35 -4.88
N VAL A 180 -13.07 16.67 -4.69
CA VAL A 180 -13.86 17.61 -5.49
C VAL A 180 -13.13 18.11 -6.75
N GLY A 181 -11.87 17.69 -6.96
CA GLY A 181 -11.07 18.12 -8.11
C GLY A 181 -10.60 19.58 -8.03
N ASP A 182 -10.49 20.17 -6.83
CA ASP A 182 -9.95 21.50 -6.62
C ASP A 182 -8.41 21.44 -6.58
N THR A 183 -7.81 21.55 -7.76
CA THR A 183 -6.36 21.44 -7.95
C THR A 183 -5.58 22.61 -7.34
N ASP A 184 -6.18 23.80 -7.30
CA ASP A 184 -5.52 24.99 -6.75
C ASP A 184 -5.40 24.87 -5.22
N SER A 185 -6.50 24.50 -4.55
CA SER A 185 -6.48 24.25 -3.11
C SER A 185 -5.60 23.03 -2.76
N ALA A 186 -5.67 21.96 -3.54
CA ALA A 186 -4.83 20.76 -3.32
C ALA A 186 -3.34 21.11 -3.42
N THR A 187 -2.93 21.90 -4.43
CA THR A 187 -1.55 22.34 -4.59
C THR A 187 -1.09 23.23 -3.43
N ALA A 188 -1.94 24.17 -3.00
CA ALA A 188 -1.66 25.05 -1.86
C ALA A 188 -1.54 24.28 -0.53
N LEU A 189 -2.22 23.13 -0.40
CA LEU A 189 -2.18 22.24 0.76
C LEU A 189 -1.06 21.21 0.72
N GLY A 190 -0.20 21.22 -0.31
CA GLY A 190 0.97 20.35 -0.40
C GLY A 190 0.78 19.07 -1.21
N ALA A 191 -0.22 18.99 -2.09
CA ALA A 191 -0.43 17.80 -2.93
C ALA A 191 0.80 17.40 -3.75
N LEU A 192 1.62 18.37 -4.18
CA LEU A 192 2.82 18.13 -4.96
C LEU A 192 3.95 17.42 -4.18
N GLU A 193 3.88 17.42 -2.87
CA GLU A 193 4.86 16.76 -2.01
C GLU A 193 4.55 15.28 -1.75
N LEU A 194 3.32 14.85 -2.12
CA LEU A 194 2.84 13.51 -1.90
C LEU A 194 3.23 12.56 -3.03
N VAL A 195 3.46 11.32 -2.66
CA VAL A 195 3.41 10.18 -3.56
C VAL A 195 2.20 9.31 -3.19
N GLU A 196 1.74 8.46 -4.11
CA GLU A 196 0.56 7.61 -3.91
C GLU A 196 0.59 6.85 -2.58
N GLU A 197 1.74 6.28 -2.25
CA GLU A 197 1.93 5.47 -1.04
C GLU A 197 1.72 6.26 0.26
N ASP A 198 1.92 7.57 0.27
CA ASP A 198 1.70 8.42 1.45
C ASP A 198 0.20 8.48 1.82
N LEU A 199 -0.69 8.33 0.83
CA LEU A 199 -2.15 8.31 1.02
C LEU A 199 -2.71 6.92 1.38
N ALA A 200 -1.89 5.88 1.30
CA ALA A 200 -2.35 4.50 1.54
C ALA A 200 -2.92 4.29 2.95
N LEU A 201 -2.30 4.88 3.96
CA LEU A 201 -2.81 4.81 5.33
C LEU A 201 -4.11 5.61 5.48
N CYS A 202 -4.26 6.74 4.77
CA CYS A 202 -5.51 7.50 4.74
C CYS A 202 -6.65 6.67 4.15
N THR A 203 -6.39 5.94 3.05
CA THR A 203 -7.33 4.98 2.48
C THR A 203 -7.70 3.88 3.49
N PHE A 204 -6.71 3.32 4.19
CA PHE A 204 -6.92 2.25 5.15
C PHE A 204 -7.78 2.67 6.35
N VAL A 205 -7.57 3.87 6.90
CA VAL A 205 -8.33 4.35 8.07
C VAL A 205 -9.64 5.04 7.69
N CYS A 206 -9.91 5.25 6.41
CA CYS A 206 -11.05 6.03 5.92
C CYS A 206 -12.40 5.44 6.37
N PRO A 207 -13.20 6.14 7.19
CA PRO A 207 -14.53 5.68 7.55
C PRO A 207 -15.48 5.61 6.36
N GLY A 208 -15.26 6.49 5.35
CA GLY A 208 -16.04 6.57 4.12
C GLY A 208 -15.67 5.54 3.07
N LYS A 209 -14.58 4.76 3.25
CA LYS A 209 -14.11 3.73 2.31
C LYS A 209 -13.65 4.30 0.95
N TYR A 210 -13.21 5.55 0.93
CA TYR A 210 -12.60 6.14 -0.26
C TYR A 210 -11.23 5.52 -0.53
N GLU A 211 -10.93 5.35 -1.81
CA GLU A 211 -9.62 5.04 -2.30
C GLU A 211 -8.95 6.36 -2.71
N TYR A 212 -7.90 6.76 -1.98
CA TYR A 212 -7.23 8.05 -2.17
C TYR A 212 -6.00 7.97 -3.07
N LEU A 213 -5.40 6.77 -3.26
CA LEU A 213 -4.15 6.63 -4.02
C LEU A 213 -4.29 7.12 -5.46
N SER A 214 -5.43 6.79 -6.10
CA SER A 214 -5.67 7.18 -7.48
C SER A 214 -6.02 8.67 -7.64
N LEU A 215 -6.52 9.33 -6.59
CA LEU A 215 -6.95 10.73 -6.65
C LEU A 215 -5.80 11.73 -6.82
N ILE A 216 -4.55 11.33 -6.53
CA ILE A 216 -3.40 12.23 -6.69
C ILE A 216 -3.02 12.47 -8.15
N HIS A 217 -3.55 11.67 -9.08
CA HIS A 217 -3.30 11.79 -10.52
C HIS A 217 -4.34 12.65 -11.26
N ILE A 218 -5.02 13.53 -10.58
CA ILE A 218 -6.03 14.43 -11.16
C ILE A 218 -5.37 15.50 -12.04
#